data_c200c0ad6b8a7e62b50c4449c493cd0f
#
_entry.id   c200c0ad6b8a7e62b50c4449c493cd0f
#
_cell.length_a   1.000
_cell.length_b   1.000
_cell.length_c   1.000
_cell.angle_alpha   90.00
_cell.angle_beta   90.00
_cell.angle_gamma   90.00
#
_symmetry.space_group_name_H-M   'P 1'
#
loop_
_entity.id
_entity.type
_entity.pdbx_description
1 polymer ?
#
loop_
_entity_poly.entity_id
_entity_poly.type
_entity_poly.pdbx_seq_one_letter_code
_entity_poly.pdbx_strand_id
1 'polypeptide(L)'
;MIRNFMADKLIITFEEYTKIVEKLAVQIHKNYQPTVLVGIMRGAAPILDILSRILKLPIAYIVIQSYSGDGMEDKQGELMFAREISSLANDEDFKKVLLVDDLSDTGLTLNKSIEWLKNYPQTKDYIKEVKTACLWKKKSSTFEPDFCPVQLDSDPWIVQPTEHYEELSIEEIIKRN
;
A
#
# COMPACT_ATOMS: atom_id res chain seq x y z
N MET A 1 -18.68 -11.44 -32.54
CA MET A 1 -17.55 -12.20 -31.93
C MET A 1 -17.10 -11.43 -30.69
N ILE A 2 -17.68 -11.77 -29.52
CA ILE A 2 -17.40 -11.09 -28.25
C ILE A 2 -16.08 -11.71 -27.74
N ARG A 3 -14.98 -10.96 -27.82
CA ARG A 3 -13.74 -11.32 -27.14
C ARG A 3 -13.95 -11.10 -25.64
N ASN A 4 -14.15 -12.19 -24.89
CA ASN A 4 -13.96 -12.20 -23.45
C ASN A 4 -12.49 -11.86 -23.18
N PHE A 5 -12.22 -10.61 -22.79
CA PHE A 5 -10.99 -10.25 -22.10
C PHE A 5 -11.12 -10.83 -20.68
N MET A 6 -10.66 -12.07 -20.47
CA MET A 6 -10.21 -12.48 -19.16
C MET A 6 -8.97 -11.65 -18.90
N ALA A 7 -9.05 -10.68 -17.99
CA ALA A 7 -7.91 -9.96 -17.52
C ALA A 7 -6.89 -11.00 -16.99
N ASP A 8 -5.65 -10.95 -17.47
CA ASP A 8 -4.57 -11.79 -16.95
C ASP A 8 -4.52 -11.62 -15.43
N LYS A 9 -4.79 -12.69 -14.68
CA LYS A 9 -4.74 -12.70 -13.23
C LYS A 9 -3.39 -13.24 -12.78
N LEU A 10 -2.71 -12.51 -11.92
CA LEU A 10 -1.52 -12.95 -11.20
C LEU A 10 -1.92 -13.34 -9.77
N ILE A 11 -2.01 -14.64 -9.52
CA ILE A 11 -2.40 -15.18 -8.21
C ILE A 11 -1.14 -15.33 -7.36
N ILE A 12 -1.14 -14.73 -6.17
CA ILE A 12 -0.01 -14.73 -5.24
C ILE A 12 -0.36 -15.59 -4.02
N THR A 13 0.47 -16.57 -3.72
CA THR A 13 0.37 -17.37 -2.50
C THR A 13 0.92 -16.62 -1.28
N PHE A 14 0.55 -17.03 -0.06
CA PHE A 14 1.13 -16.46 1.17
C PHE A 14 2.66 -16.63 1.23
N GLU A 15 3.18 -17.74 0.73
CA GLU A 15 4.63 -17.98 0.68
C GLU A 15 5.34 -17.03 -0.27
N GLU A 16 4.79 -16.80 -1.46
CA GLU A 16 5.34 -15.84 -2.42
C GLU A 16 5.25 -14.42 -1.88
N TYR A 17 4.10 -14.06 -1.29
CA TYR A 17 3.87 -12.76 -0.68
C TYR A 17 4.93 -12.45 0.39
N THR A 18 5.13 -13.35 1.34
CA THR A 18 6.11 -13.16 2.43
C THR A 18 7.53 -13.02 1.89
N LYS A 19 7.91 -13.82 0.88
CA LYS A 19 9.21 -13.70 0.22
C LYS A 19 9.41 -12.33 -0.47
N ILE A 20 8.34 -11.76 -1.04
CA ILE A 20 8.40 -10.42 -1.65
C ILE A 20 8.58 -9.36 -0.56
N VAL A 21 7.86 -9.46 0.57
CA VAL A 21 8.03 -8.55 1.70
C VAL A 21 9.44 -8.62 2.29
N GLU A 22 10.02 -9.82 2.41
CA GLU A 22 11.41 -10.00 2.86
C GLU A 22 12.41 -9.33 1.90
N LYS A 23 12.21 -9.45 0.58
CA LYS A 23 13.04 -8.75 -0.41
C LYS A 23 12.92 -7.24 -0.25
N LEU A 24 11.70 -6.73 -0.02
CA LEU A 24 11.46 -5.31 0.25
C LEU A 24 12.22 -4.86 1.51
N ALA A 25 12.14 -5.63 2.59
CA ALA A 25 12.87 -5.32 3.83
C ALA A 25 14.38 -5.22 3.61
N VAL A 26 14.96 -6.12 2.80
CA VAL A 26 16.39 -6.08 2.44
C VAL A 26 16.74 -4.84 1.63
N GLN A 27 15.90 -4.44 0.66
CA GLN A 27 16.12 -3.23 -0.13
C GLN A 27 16.12 -1.99 0.76
N ILE A 28 15.12 -1.88 1.67
CA ILE A 28 15.00 -0.78 2.62
C ILE A 28 16.23 -0.74 3.53
N HIS A 29 16.58 -1.85 4.17
CA HIS A 29 17.69 -1.92 5.11
C HIS A 29 19.03 -1.48 4.50
N LYS A 30 19.27 -1.85 3.23
CA LYS A 30 20.52 -1.51 2.53
C LYS A 30 20.62 -0.05 2.11
N ASN A 31 19.50 0.59 1.79
CA ASN A 31 19.50 1.86 1.06
C ASN A 31 18.81 3.01 1.82
N TYR A 32 18.07 2.70 2.89
CA TYR A 32 17.32 3.69 3.63
C TYR A 32 17.13 3.23 5.08
N GLN A 33 17.20 4.16 5.99
CA GLN A 33 16.95 3.92 7.41
C GLN A 33 15.76 4.79 7.86
N PRO A 34 14.52 4.35 7.59
CA PRO A 34 13.34 5.07 8.06
C PRO A 34 13.26 5.05 9.59
N THR A 35 12.57 6.03 10.13
CA THR A 35 12.30 6.12 11.57
C THR A 35 10.87 5.70 11.92
N VAL A 36 9.99 5.68 10.92
CA VAL A 36 8.61 5.22 11.03
C VAL A 36 8.14 4.63 9.71
N LEU A 37 7.29 3.60 9.79
CA LEU A 37 6.55 3.05 8.65
C LEU A 37 5.13 3.60 8.67
N VAL A 38 4.69 4.22 7.58
CA VAL A 38 3.33 4.73 7.42
C VAL A 38 2.64 3.93 6.32
N GLY A 39 1.61 3.17 6.66
CA GLY A 39 0.90 2.34 5.71
C GLY A 39 -0.41 2.91 5.23
N ILE A 40 -0.69 2.71 3.97
CA ILE A 40 -1.98 3.03 3.35
C ILE A 40 -2.92 1.85 3.55
N MET A 41 -3.97 2.07 4.31
CA MET A 41 -4.93 1.01 4.64
C MET A 41 -5.97 0.86 3.53
N ARG A 42 -6.38 -0.38 3.22
CA ARG A 42 -6.10 -1.68 3.89
C ARG A 42 -4.90 -2.43 3.29
N GLY A 43 -4.51 -2.13 2.03
CA GLY A 43 -3.50 -2.91 1.29
C GLY A 43 -2.17 -3.08 2.02
N ALA A 44 -1.68 -2.03 2.66
CA ALA A 44 -0.40 -2.08 3.38
C ALA A 44 -0.44 -2.85 4.71
N ALA A 45 -1.60 -3.23 5.25
CA ALA A 45 -1.69 -3.80 6.59
C ALA A 45 -0.80 -5.04 6.81
N PRO A 46 -0.87 -6.09 5.97
CA PRO A 46 -0.02 -7.28 6.15
C PRO A 46 1.47 -6.97 5.96
N ILE A 47 1.78 -6.04 5.05
CA ILE A 47 3.17 -5.62 4.77
C ILE A 47 3.76 -4.95 6.00
N LEU A 48 3.03 -4.01 6.60
CA LEU A 48 3.48 -3.28 7.78
C LEU A 48 3.71 -4.19 8.99
N ASP A 49 2.83 -5.15 9.23
CA ASP A 49 3.04 -6.10 10.33
C ASP A 49 4.37 -6.83 10.16
N ILE A 50 4.67 -7.36 8.98
CA ILE A 50 5.91 -8.07 8.71
C ILE A 50 7.12 -7.12 8.76
N LEU A 51 7.07 -5.98 8.04
CA LEU A 51 8.18 -5.03 7.98
C LEU A 51 8.54 -4.45 9.34
N SER A 52 7.54 -4.10 10.16
CA SER A 52 7.77 -3.55 11.50
C SER A 52 8.51 -4.52 12.41
N ARG A 53 8.18 -5.80 12.31
CA ARG A 53 8.86 -6.87 13.07
C ARG A 53 10.28 -7.08 12.60
N ILE A 54 10.54 -7.06 11.29
CA ILE A 54 11.88 -7.23 10.71
C ILE A 54 12.77 -6.03 11.03
N LEU A 55 12.27 -4.82 10.75
CA LEU A 55 13.04 -3.58 10.84
C LEU A 55 13.05 -2.97 12.26
N LYS A 56 12.19 -3.46 13.18
CA LYS A 56 12.02 -2.96 14.56
C LYS A 56 11.63 -1.49 14.60
N LEU A 57 10.70 -1.09 13.74
CA LEU A 57 10.24 0.29 13.59
C LEU A 57 8.79 0.45 14.06
N PRO A 58 8.46 1.63 14.60
CA PRO A 58 7.08 1.99 14.88
C PRO A 58 6.27 2.11 13.60
N ILE A 59 4.96 1.91 13.72
CA ILE A 59 4.02 1.98 12.61
C ILE A 59 2.98 3.06 12.83
N ALA A 60 2.53 3.64 11.72
CA ALA A 60 1.39 4.53 11.64
C ALA A 60 0.51 4.13 10.45
N TYR A 61 -0.76 4.50 10.48
CA TYR A 61 -1.71 4.18 9.43
C TYR A 61 -2.43 5.42 8.94
N ILE A 62 -2.58 5.49 7.63
CA ILE A 62 -3.51 6.43 6.98
C ILE A 62 -4.57 5.62 6.24
N VAL A 63 -5.81 6.05 6.32
CA VAL A 63 -6.92 5.43 5.58
C VAL A 63 -7.25 6.32 4.41
N ILE A 64 -7.24 5.73 3.21
CA ILE A 64 -7.57 6.40 1.96
C ILE A 64 -8.67 5.61 1.28
N GLN A 65 -9.67 6.30 0.80
CA GLN A 65 -10.74 5.72 0.01
C GLN A 65 -10.87 6.46 -1.31
N SER A 66 -10.85 5.72 -2.42
CA SER A 66 -11.22 6.27 -3.71
C SER A 66 -12.74 6.41 -3.79
N TYR A 67 -13.21 7.56 -4.21
CA TYR A 67 -14.63 7.79 -4.43
C TYR A 67 -15.06 7.09 -5.72
N SER A 68 -15.72 5.94 -5.60
CA SER A 68 -16.49 5.33 -6.68
C SER A 68 -17.94 5.75 -6.46
N GLY A 69 -18.30 6.96 -6.92
CA GLY A 69 -19.62 7.52 -6.66
C GLY A 69 -20.69 6.87 -7.52
N ASP A 70 -21.61 6.14 -6.91
CA ASP A 70 -22.96 6.01 -7.44
C ASP A 70 -23.66 7.37 -7.20
N GLY A 71 -23.74 8.21 -8.21
CA GLY A 71 -24.68 9.34 -8.24
C GLY A 71 -24.15 10.78 -8.25
N MET A 72 -22.84 11.04 -8.35
CA MET A 72 -22.33 12.39 -8.63
C MET A 72 -21.23 12.30 -9.70
N GLU A 73 -21.56 12.68 -10.92
CA GLU A 73 -20.70 12.60 -12.10
C GLU A 73 -19.37 13.40 -12.02
N ASP A 74 -19.24 14.31 -11.04
CA ASP A 74 -18.11 15.24 -10.94
C ASP A 74 -16.96 14.80 -10.01
N LYS A 75 -17.02 13.62 -9.37
CA LYS A 75 -16.03 13.21 -8.36
C LYS A 75 -15.34 11.86 -8.61
N GLN A 76 -15.45 11.32 -9.80
CA GLN A 76 -14.80 10.06 -10.15
C GLN A 76 -13.27 10.23 -10.15
N GLY A 77 -12.58 9.56 -9.22
CA GLY A 77 -11.13 9.61 -9.08
C GLY A 77 -10.61 10.53 -7.97
N GLU A 78 -11.49 11.17 -7.18
CA GLU A 78 -11.07 11.93 -6.00
C GLU A 78 -10.75 10.98 -4.83
N LEU A 79 -9.56 11.18 -4.22
CA LEU A 79 -9.16 10.40 -3.04
C LEU A 79 -9.61 11.13 -1.78
N MET A 80 -10.32 10.42 -0.90
CA MET A 80 -10.63 10.90 0.44
C MET A 80 -9.62 10.35 1.43
N PHE A 81 -9.03 11.26 2.22
CA PHE A 81 -8.14 10.91 3.32
C PHE A 81 -8.90 10.95 4.63
N ALA A 82 -8.63 9.98 5.52
CA ALA A 82 -9.07 10.08 6.90
C ALA A 82 -8.48 11.34 7.55
N ARG A 83 -9.17 11.86 8.58
CA ARG A 83 -8.77 13.12 9.21
C ARG A 83 -7.48 13.00 10.03
N GLU A 84 -7.14 11.80 10.46
CA GLU A 84 -6.07 11.56 11.44
C GLU A 84 -5.20 10.38 11.03
N ILE A 85 -3.91 10.47 11.40
CA ILE A 85 -2.97 9.36 11.40
C ILE A 85 -3.19 8.59 12.71
N SER A 86 -3.44 7.29 12.61
CA SER A 86 -3.46 6.41 13.77
C SER A 86 -2.05 5.89 14.04
N SER A 87 -1.46 6.27 15.18
CA SER A 87 -0.09 5.87 15.53
C SER A 87 0.14 5.92 17.03
N LEU A 88 1.08 5.10 17.49
CA LEU A 88 1.73 5.22 18.80
C LEU A 88 3.17 5.74 18.68
N ALA A 89 3.63 6.05 17.48
CA ALA A 89 4.91 6.71 17.25
C ALA A 89 4.90 8.13 17.82
N ASN A 90 6.04 8.58 18.33
CA ASN A 90 6.20 9.96 18.76
C ASN A 90 6.36 10.87 17.53
N ASP A 91 6.09 12.17 17.70
CA ASP A 91 6.23 13.13 16.60
C ASP A 91 7.65 13.13 16.00
N GLU A 92 8.68 12.95 16.84
CA GLU A 92 10.07 12.87 16.39
C GLU A 92 10.39 11.63 15.52
N ASP A 93 9.59 10.57 15.60
CA ASP A 93 9.76 9.38 14.77
C ASP A 93 9.39 9.67 13.31
N PHE A 94 8.60 10.73 13.04
CA PHE A 94 8.25 11.13 11.67
C PHE A 94 9.37 11.85 10.90
N LYS A 95 10.62 11.84 11.38
CA LYS A 95 11.74 12.48 10.66
C LYS A 95 12.03 11.86 9.29
N LYS A 96 12.03 10.53 9.21
CA LYS A 96 12.25 9.76 7.97
C LYS A 96 11.12 8.77 7.79
N VAL A 97 10.13 9.17 7.04
CA VAL A 97 8.94 8.37 6.78
C VAL A 97 9.17 7.41 5.62
N LEU A 98 8.84 6.14 5.81
CA LEU A 98 8.62 5.21 4.70
C LEU A 98 7.10 5.02 4.53
N LEU A 99 6.58 5.58 3.46
CA LEU A 99 5.18 5.41 3.06
C LEU A 99 5.04 4.09 2.30
N VAL A 100 4.18 3.19 2.80
CA VAL A 100 4.03 1.83 2.29
C VAL A 100 2.63 1.64 1.72
N ASP A 101 2.56 1.11 0.52
CA ASP A 101 1.33 0.59 -0.10
C ASP A 101 1.57 -0.84 -0.60
N ASP A 102 0.55 -1.55 -1.02
CA ASP A 102 0.72 -2.87 -1.61
C ASP A 102 1.11 -2.79 -3.09
N LEU A 103 0.47 -1.91 -3.84
CA LEU A 103 0.56 -1.85 -5.29
C LEU A 103 0.64 -0.40 -5.78
N SER A 104 1.56 -0.13 -6.70
CA SER A 104 1.52 1.07 -7.54
C SER A 104 0.82 0.77 -8.86
N ASP A 105 -0.51 0.96 -8.91
CA ASP A 105 -1.33 0.74 -10.12
C ASP A 105 -1.16 1.90 -11.10
N THR A 106 -1.73 3.07 -10.78
CA THR A 106 -1.50 4.32 -11.51
C THR A 106 -0.44 5.20 -10.85
N GLY A 107 -0.20 4.99 -9.56
CA GLY A 107 0.66 5.80 -8.71
C GLY A 107 -0.03 7.02 -8.07
N LEU A 108 -1.30 7.26 -8.39
CA LEU A 108 -2.04 8.41 -7.87
C LEU A 108 -2.12 8.40 -6.34
N THR A 109 -2.41 7.26 -5.74
CA THR A 109 -2.54 7.10 -4.29
C THR A 109 -1.25 7.46 -3.57
N LEU A 110 -0.12 6.89 -4.00
CA LEU A 110 1.20 7.19 -3.41
C LEU A 110 1.55 8.68 -3.54
N ASN A 111 1.35 9.26 -4.73
CA ASN A 111 1.66 10.66 -4.98
C ASN A 111 0.85 11.61 -4.07
N LYS A 112 -0.46 11.41 -4.01
CA LYS A 112 -1.36 12.21 -3.16
C LYS A 112 -1.10 12.00 -1.67
N SER A 113 -0.71 10.80 -1.27
CA SER A 113 -0.37 10.50 0.13
C SER A 113 0.89 11.22 0.60
N ILE A 114 1.90 11.35 -0.28
CA ILE A 114 3.10 12.16 0.01
C ILE A 114 2.72 13.62 0.24
N GLU A 115 1.90 14.20 -0.65
CA GLU A 115 1.42 15.58 -0.52
C GLU A 115 0.66 15.78 0.79
N TRP A 116 -0.24 14.85 1.10
CA TRP A 116 -1.04 14.89 2.32
C TRP A 116 -0.17 14.80 3.58
N LEU A 117 0.76 13.84 3.66
CA LEU A 117 1.69 13.67 4.79
C LEU A 117 2.52 14.92 5.04
N LYS A 118 3.08 15.51 3.98
CA LYS A 118 3.90 16.74 4.08
C LYS A 118 3.12 17.96 4.56
N ASN A 119 1.81 17.92 4.48
CA ASN A 119 0.92 19.01 4.91
C ASN A 119 0.12 18.66 6.18
N TYR A 120 0.27 17.43 6.72
CA TYR A 120 -0.48 16.99 7.88
C TYR A 120 -0.06 17.79 9.13
N PRO A 121 -0.99 18.52 9.80
CA PRO A 121 -0.64 19.52 10.81
C PRO A 121 0.19 19.01 11.98
N GLN A 122 -0.05 17.75 12.41
CA GLN A 122 0.61 17.18 13.58
C GLN A 122 2.04 16.71 13.31
N THR A 123 2.39 16.35 12.05
CA THR A 123 3.69 15.76 11.74
C THR A 123 4.53 16.56 10.75
N LYS A 124 3.94 17.49 9.99
CA LYS A 124 4.61 18.23 8.90
C LYS A 124 5.91 18.91 9.32
N ASP A 125 5.98 19.43 10.54
CA ASP A 125 7.17 20.15 11.04
C ASP A 125 8.31 19.21 11.41
N TYR A 126 8.02 17.93 11.64
CA TYR A 126 9.01 16.89 11.95
C TYR A 126 9.50 16.16 10.71
N ILE A 127 8.69 16.02 9.66
CA ILE A 127 9.05 15.29 8.43
C ILE A 127 10.18 16.00 7.70
N LYS A 128 11.31 15.31 7.57
CA LYS A 128 12.48 15.76 6.77
C LYS A 128 12.54 15.05 5.43
N GLU A 129 12.15 13.80 5.39
CA GLU A 129 12.18 12.96 4.20
C GLU A 129 11.01 11.99 4.18
N VAL A 130 10.43 11.79 3.00
CA VAL A 130 9.43 10.75 2.74
C VAL A 130 9.93 9.93 1.56
N LYS A 131 10.12 8.63 1.77
CA LYS A 131 10.31 7.65 0.71
C LYS A 131 9.13 6.70 0.63
N THR A 132 9.01 6.02 -0.50
CA THR A 132 7.86 5.18 -0.82
C THR A 132 8.27 3.74 -1.06
N ALA A 133 7.40 2.81 -0.69
CA ALA A 133 7.59 1.39 -0.91
C ALA A 133 6.28 0.74 -1.34
N CYS A 134 6.36 -0.22 -2.26
CA CYS A 134 5.26 -1.14 -2.58
C CYS A 134 5.81 -2.50 -2.96
N LEU A 135 4.96 -3.54 -3.00
CA LEU A 135 5.38 -4.87 -3.41
C LEU A 135 5.44 -4.98 -4.94
N TRP A 136 4.46 -4.41 -5.63
CA TRP A 136 4.34 -4.45 -7.08
C TRP A 136 4.16 -3.06 -7.68
N LYS A 137 4.75 -2.87 -8.86
CA LYS A 137 4.48 -1.73 -9.72
C LYS A 137 3.99 -2.24 -11.06
N LYS A 138 2.81 -1.81 -11.50
CA LYS A 138 2.29 -2.10 -12.84
C LYS A 138 3.00 -1.29 -13.91
N LYS A 139 2.98 -1.81 -15.15
CA LYS A 139 3.59 -1.13 -16.30
C LYS A 139 2.98 0.24 -16.56
N SER A 140 1.67 0.37 -16.38
CA SER A 140 0.92 1.63 -16.59
C SER A 140 1.17 2.67 -15.50
N SER A 141 1.77 2.29 -14.36
CA SER A 141 2.05 3.23 -13.28
C SER A 141 3.03 4.30 -13.72
N THR A 142 2.61 5.56 -13.57
CA THR A 142 3.45 6.75 -13.84
C THR A 142 4.29 7.17 -12.64
N PHE A 143 4.10 6.52 -11.49
CA PHE A 143 4.84 6.78 -10.27
C PHE A 143 5.97 5.75 -10.11
N GLU A 144 7.16 6.23 -9.73
CA GLU A 144 8.31 5.37 -9.44
C GLU A 144 8.52 5.29 -7.92
N PRO A 145 8.12 4.19 -7.27
CA PRO A 145 8.40 3.98 -5.84
C PRO A 145 9.90 3.87 -5.58
N ASP A 146 10.37 4.43 -4.45
CA ASP A 146 11.78 4.31 -4.07
C ASP A 146 12.21 2.85 -3.86
N PHE A 147 11.29 2.01 -3.38
CA PHE A 147 11.51 0.59 -3.14
C PHE A 147 10.34 -0.23 -3.71
N CYS A 148 10.65 -1.10 -4.67
CA CYS A 148 9.67 -2.00 -5.27
C CYS A 148 10.38 -3.28 -5.75
N PRO A 149 10.20 -4.43 -5.05
CA PRO A 149 10.84 -5.69 -5.42
C PRO A 149 10.38 -6.27 -6.75
N VAL A 150 9.15 -6.00 -7.17
CA VAL A 150 8.54 -6.59 -8.35
C VAL A 150 7.98 -5.50 -9.27
N GLN A 151 8.67 -5.30 -10.39
CA GLN A 151 8.17 -4.46 -11.48
C GLN A 151 7.56 -5.36 -12.55
N LEU A 152 6.33 -5.07 -12.96
CA LEU A 152 5.58 -5.87 -13.92
C LEU A 152 5.71 -5.27 -15.33
N ASP A 153 5.86 -6.14 -16.34
CA ASP A 153 5.92 -5.76 -17.74
C ASP A 153 4.51 -5.59 -18.38
N SER A 154 3.47 -5.83 -17.60
CA SER A 154 2.07 -5.75 -17.98
C SER A 154 1.22 -5.26 -16.80
N ASP A 155 -0.10 -5.18 -17.00
CA ASP A 155 -1.06 -4.68 -16.01
C ASP A 155 -2.05 -5.79 -15.57
N PRO A 156 -1.58 -6.94 -15.04
CA PRO A 156 -2.48 -8.00 -14.60
C PRO A 156 -3.29 -7.58 -13.39
N TRP A 157 -4.42 -8.26 -13.16
CA TRP A 157 -5.09 -8.20 -11.87
C TRP A 157 -4.30 -9.05 -10.87
N ILE A 158 -3.73 -8.42 -9.85
CA ILE A 158 -2.98 -9.12 -8.80
C ILE A 158 -3.96 -9.59 -7.74
N VAL A 159 -4.11 -10.91 -7.62
CA VAL A 159 -4.93 -11.53 -6.58
C VAL A 159 -4.02 -11.82 -5.38
N GLN A 160 -4.08 -10.98 -4.39
CA GLN A 160 -3.29 -11.11 -3.16
C GLN A 160 -3.88 -12.21 -2.24
N PRO A 161 -3.09 -12.76 -1.30
CA PRO A 161 -3.53 -13.91 -0.49
C PRO A 161 -4.78 -13.67 0.35
N THR A 162 -5.12 -12.42 0.66
CA THR A 162 -6.30 -12.05 1.45
C THR A 162 -7.53 -11.67 0.62
N GLU A 163 -7.36 -11.37 -0.68
CA GLU A 163 -8.45 -10.91 -1.53
C GLU A 163 -9.55 -11.95 -1.74
N HIS A 164 -9.20 -13.24 -1.70
CA HIS A 164 -10.22 -14.29 -1.84
C HIS A 164 -11.28 -14.25 -0.72
N TYR A 165 -11.00 -13.63 0.42
CA TYR A 165 -11.97 -13.44 1.49
C TYR A 165 -13.03 -12.37 1.15
N GLU A 166 -12.78 -11.51 0.18
CA GLU A 166 -13.76 -10.52 -0.27
C GLU A 166 -14.89 -11.15 -1.08
N GLU A 167 -14.62 -12.30 -1.72
CA GLU A 167 -15.59 -13.05 -2.52
C GLU A 167 -16.32 -14.14 -1.72
N LEU A 168 -15.82 -14.51 -0.52
CA LEU A 168 -16.38 -15.60 0.29
C LEU A 168 -17.50 -15.12 1.22
N SER A 169 -18.64 -15.81 1.16
CA SER A 169 -19.68 -15.65 2.16
C SER A 169 -19.33 -16.39 3.48
N ILE A 170 -19.92 -15.94 4.59
CA ILE A 170 -19.73 -16.63 5.87
C ILE A 170 -20.26 -18.07 5.84
N GLU A 171 -21.33 -18.32 5.07
CA GLU A 171 -21.90 -19.64 4.87
C GLU A 171 -20.93 -20.60 4.16
N GLU A 172 -20.13 -20.10 3.22
CA GLU A 172 -19.10 -20.90 2.56
C GLU A 172 -17.94 -21.19 3.50
N ILE A 173 -17.57 -20.26 4.37
CA ILE A 173 -16.55 -20.47 5.40
C ILE A 173 -17.02 -21.51 6.42
N ILE A 174 -18.27 -21.44 6.89
CA ILE A 174 -18.86 -22.44 7.80
C ILE A 174 -18.82 -23.86 7.21
N LYS A 175 -19.07 -24.00 5.91
CA LYS A 175 -19.03 -25.31 5.24
C LYS A 175 -17.63 -25.92 5.13
N ARG A 176 -16.57 -25.12 5.28
CA ARG A 176 -15.17 -25.56 5.21
C ARG A 176 -14.62 -26.03 6.53
N ASN A 177 -15.28 -25.69 7.66
CA ASN A 177 -14.89 -26.02 9.03
C ASN A 177 -15.84 -27.03 9.68
#